data_0b6544ff45a4024de01acfee380a881e
#
_entry.id   0b6544ff45a4024de01acfee380a881e
#
_cell.length_a   1.000
_cell.length_b   1.000
_cell.length_c   1.000
_cell.angle_alpha   90.00
_cell.angle_beta   90.00
_cell.angle_gamma   90.00
#
_symmetry.space_group_name_H-M   'P 1'
#
loop_
_entity.id
_entity.type
_entity.pdbx_description
1 polymer ?
#
loop_
_entity_poly.entity_id
_entity_poly.type
_entity_poly.pdbx_seq_one_letter_code
_entity_poly.pdbx_strand_id
1 'polypeptide(L)'
;MIFKKSKLLILLCFFLPYQNSFSLDINSQIEFRAIWVLRSSLVSKKEIDKVFEFASENNFNHIFLQVRGRGDAFYNSSFVPKSSLIVPDNFDPLSYALNQSKKLNIKIHLWLNMFLIWSSKNKPKNPLHIYNQHNGWIDKSFLLGNKTKENYFKFLSPSHPAVKNHLKNVINELLLNYEFDGIHYDYIRYSDVEYGYNDYAISIFKTKYNINDNIFSDNKIIIKYEHKWNDFKRNQLSDFIKDLSFEIKKQKYDIIITAAVKPNLIEAQNRFYQDWSKWIINKSIDYAVPMNYSKKNNVFKSNISQLYHIFPSKIIMGIGVYNQDLNSVLEKIEITKKNNFSGISFFSYDSKKENLKFFEKIKTQF
;
A
#
# COMPACT_ATOMS: atom_id res chain seq x y z
N MET A 1 38.74 38.12 69.11
CA MET A 1 37.62 38.15 68.17
C MET A 1 38.24 38.15 66.78
N ILE A 2 38.31 36.89 66.16
CA ILE A 2 39.09 36.66 64.93
C ILE A 2 38.13 36.46 63.82
N PHE A 3 38.06 37.34 62.83
CA PHE A 3 37.24 37.20 61.62
C PHE A 3 37.96 36.34 60.58
N LYS A 4 37.40 35.16 60.29
CA LYS A 4 37.85 34.28 59.20
C LYS A 4 37.23 34.76 57.87
N LYS A 5 38.07 35.22 56.94
CA LYS A 5 37.69 35.52 55.57
C LYS A 5 37.57 34.19 54.78
N SER A 6 36.35 33.83 54.34
CA SER A 6 36.13 32.74 53.38
C SER A 6 36.36 33.26 51.95
N LYS A 7 37.30 32.63 51.24
CA LYS A 7 37.51 32.87 49.81
C LYS A 7 36.46 32.10 49.01
N LEU A 8 35.64 32.82 48.28
CA LEU A 8 34.68 32.28 47.31
C LEU A 8 35.41 31.95 46.01
N LEU A 9 35.56 30.66 45.69
CA LEU A 9 36.12 30.19 44.41
C LEU A 9 35.06 30.19 43.37
N ILE A 10 35.07 31.12 42.40
CA ILE A 10 34.16 31.13 41.25
C ILE A 10 34.74 30.20 40.19
N LEU A 11 34.07 29.06 40.00
CA LEU A 11 34.35 28.10 38.91
C LEU A 11 33.68 28.60 37.63
N LEU A 12 34.45 29.22 36.72
CA LEU A 12 34.00 29.55 35.38
C LEU A 12 33.94 28.25 34.53
N CYS A 13 32.75 27.71 34.38
CA CYS A 13 32.52 26.64 33.37
C CYS A 13 32.45 27.29 31.98
N PHE A 14 33.49 27.13 31.20
CA PHE A 14 33.46 27.41 29.76
C PHE A 14 32.54 26.39 29.06
N PHE A 15 31.35 26.82 28.72
CA PHE A 15 30.53 26.09 27.74
C PHE A 15 31.13 26.33 26.35
N LEU A 16 31.93 25.38 25.86
CA LEU A 16 32.24 25.32 24.45
C LEU A 16 30.97 24.79 23.71
N PRO A 17 30.48 25.50 22.69
CA PRO A 17 29.43 24.97 21.89
C PRO A 17 29.97 23.72 21.11
N TYR A 18 29.47 22.55 21.47
CA TYR A 18 29.72 21.32 20.71
C TYR A 18 29.00 21.46 19.37
N GLN A 19 29.69 22.02 18.38
CA GLN A 19 29.22 21.98 16.99
C GLN A 19 29.33 20.54 16.52
N ASN A 20 28.25 19.77 16.70
CA ASN A 20 28.05 18.59 15.91
C ASN A 20 27.86 19.02 14.44
N SER A 21 28.94 19.09 13.70
CA SER A 21 28.89 19.05 12.25
C SER A 21 28.41 17.65 11.87
N PHE A 22 27.09 17.46 11.80
CA PHE A 22 26.52 16.38 11.00
C PHE A 22 26.96 16.65 9.56
N SER A 23 28.07 16.05 9.14
CA SER A 23 28.32 15.81 7.73
C SER A 23 27.18 14.91 7.26
N LEU A 24 26.22 15.50 6.58
CA LEU A 24 25.27 14.76 5.77
C LEU A 24 26.10 13.99 4.72
N ASP A 25 26.37 12.74 5.02
CA ASP A 25 26.89 11.81 4.03
C ASP A 25 25.83 11.73 2.92
N ILE A 26 26.07 12.47 1.81
CA ILE A 26 25.17 12.58 0.64
C ILE A 26 25.07 11.23 -0.11
N ASN A 27 25.75 10.21 0.35
CA ASN A 27 25.66 8.82 -0.09
C ASN A 27 24.62 8.01 0.70
N SER A 28 23.40 8.50 0.90
CA SER A 28 22.33 7.64 1.40
C SER A 28 21.99 6.62 0.29
N GLN A 29 22.57 5.42 0.41
CA GLN A 29 22.17 4.30 -0.43
C GLN A 29 20.66 4.09 -0.26
N ILE A 30 19.95 4.05 -1.37
CA ILE A 30 18.53 3.70 -1.38
C ILE A 30 18.38 2.28 -0.86
N GLU A 31 17.77 2.12 0.32
CA GLU A 31 17.55 0.83 0.98
C GLU A 31 16.64 -0.07 0.14
N PHE A 32 15.47 0.46 -0.27
CA PHE A 32 14.51 -0.27 -1.09
C PHE A 32 14.65 0.12 -2.55
N ARG A 33 15.17 -0.78 -3.36
CA ARG A 33 15.13 -0.73 -4.82
C ARG A 33 14.06 -1.72 -5.28
N ALA A 34 12.82 -1.24 -5.32
CA ALA A 34 11.66 -2.09 -5.48
C ALA A 34 11.00 -1.97 -6.86
N ILE A 35 10.32 -3.01 -7.28
CA ILE A 35 9.50 -3.01 -8.50
C ILE A 35 8.18 -3.74 -8.27
N TRP A 36 7.09 -3.19 -8.82
CA TRP A 36 5.82 -3.90 -8.88
C TRP A 36 5.78 -4.87 -10.04
N VAL A 37 5.35 -6.09 -9.78
CA VAL A 37 5.15 -7.15 -10.77
C VAL A 37 3.69 -7.60 -10.72
N LEU A 38 3.01 -7.47 -11.85
CA LEU A 38 1.61 -7.86 -11.96
C LEU A 38 1.47 -9.39 -12.04
N ARG A 39 0.31 -9.88 -11.60
CA ARG A 39 -0.03 -11.30 -11.64
C ARG A 39 0.04 -11.95 -13.03
N SER A 40 -0.06 -11.15 -14.12
CA SER A 40 0.13 -11.66 -15.49
C SER A 40 1.52 -12.25 -15.74
N SER A 41 2.51 -11.90 -14.92
CA SER A 41 3.86 -12.49 -14.98
C SER A 41 4.03 -13.70 -14.05
N LEU A 42 2.96 -14.15 -13.36
CA LEU A 42 2.95 -15.34 -12.50
C LEU A 42 2.28 -16.56 -13.14
N VAL A 43 2.04 -16.55 -14.43
CA VAL A 43 1.22 -17.58 -15.11
C VAL A 43 1.98 -18.86 -15.43
N SER A 44 3.32 -18.82 -15.46
CA SER A 44 4.17 -19.97 -15.74
C SER A 44 5.57 -19.80 -15.16
N LYS A 45 6.33 -20.92 -15.02
CA LYS A 45 7.74 -20.88 -14.58
C LYS A 45 8.57 -19.93 -15.44
N LYS A 46 8.45 -20.02 -16.76
CA LYS A 46 9.20 -19.21 -17.72
C LYS A 46 8.98 -17.70 -17.52
N GLU A 47 7.74 -17.29 -17.25
CA GLU A 47 7.46 -15.86 -17.03
C GLU A 47 7.98 -15.39 -15.67
N ILE A 48 7.95 -16.25 -14.66
CA ILE A 48 8.53 -15.95 -13.33
C ILE A 48 10.06 -15.84 -13.43
N ASP A 49 10.73 -16.75 -14.13
CA ASP A 49 12.19 -16.73 -14.32
C ASP A 49 12.63 -15.40 -14.94
N LYS A 50 11.94 -14.94 -16.00
CA LYS A 50 12.22 -13.62 -16.62
C LYS A 50 12.11 -12.45 -15.64
N VAL A 51 11.15 -12.49 -14.70
CA VAL A 51 11.01 -11.45 -13.67
C VAL A 51 12.22 -11.43 -12.77
N PHE A 52 12.69 -12.58 -12.30
CA PHE A 52 13.79 -12.66 -11.37
C PHE A 52 15.14 -12.39 -12.03
N GLU A 53 15.37 -12.85 -13.26
CA GLU A 53 16.53 -12.48 -14.09
C GLU A 53 16.59 -10.96 -14.25
N PHE A 54 15.50 -10.35 -14.71
CA PHE A 54 15.39 -8.90 -14.85
C PHE A 54 15.67 -8.16 -13.52
N ALA A 55 15.07 -8.58 -12.42
CA ALA A 55 15.25 -7.92 -11.13
C ALA A 55 16.71 -7.98 -10.65
N SER A 56 17.35 -9.14 -10.80
CA SER A 56 18.77 -9.33 -10.47
C SER A 56 19.69 -8.49 -11.35
N GLU A 57 19.49 -8.51 -12.67
CA GLU A 57 20.29 -7.76 -13.63
C GLU A 57 20.18 -6.24 -13.44
N ASN A 58 19.07 -5.75 -12.90
CA ASN A 58 18.81 -4.32 -12.70
C ASN A 58 18.93 -3.87 -11.24
N ASN A 59 19.60 -4.64 -10.38
CA ASN A 59 19.87 -4.31 -8.97
C ASN A 59 18.62 -4.07 -8.11
N PHE A 60 17.48 -4.66 -8.47
CA PHE A 60 16.30 -4.67 -7.61
C PHE A 60 16.50 -5.67 -6.47
N ASN A 61 16.27 -5.23 -5.24
CA ASN A 61 16.36 -6.07 -4.06
C ASN A 61 15.01 -6.38 -3.41
N HIS A 62 13.91 -5.75 -3.90
CA HIS A 62 12.55 -5.98 -3.44
C HIS A 62 11.58 -6.10 -4.63
N ILE A 63 10.66 -7.05 -4.57
CA ILE A 63 9.55 -7.19 -5.53
C ILE A 63 8.23 -7.13 -4.77
N PHE A 64 7.34 -6.22 -5.19
CA PHE A 64 5.91 -6.25 -4.84
C PHE A 64 5.20 -7.16 -5.84
N LEU A 65 4.99 -8.43 -5.46
CA LEU A 65 4.51 -9.49 -6.33
C LEU A 65 3.00 -9.67 -6.18
N GLN A 66 2.21 -9.35 -7.22
CA GLN A 66 0.75 -9.40 -7.14
C GLN A 66 0.20 -10.83 -7.12
N VAL A 67 -0.04 -11.36 -5.94
CA VAL A 67 -0.56 -12.71 -5.73
C VAL A 67 -2.09 -12.77 -5.62
N ARG A 68 -2.76 -11.63 -5.33
CA ARG A 68 -4.21 -11.50 -5.32
C ARG A 68 -4.62 -10.23 -6.05
N GLY A 69 -5.26 -10.37 -7.20
CA GLY A 69 -5.60 -9.24 -8.08
C GLY A 69 -7.08 -8.86 -8.07
N ARG A 70 -7.93 -9.66 -8.67
CA ARG A 70 -9.36 -9.39 -8.85
C ARG A 70 -10.24 -10.33 -8.03
N GLY A 71 -9.85 -10.67 -6.80
CA GLY A 71 -10.53 -11.70 -6.01
C GLY A 71 -10.18 -13.12 -6.47
N ASP A 72 -9.10 -13.27 -7.23
CA ASP A 72 -8.47 -14.50 -7.69
C ASP A 72 -7.08 -14.66 -7.07
N ALA A 73 -6.62 -15.90 -6.87
CA ALA A 73 -5.34 -16.25 -6.29
C ALA A 73 -4.35 -16.73 -7.34
N PHE A 74 -3.10 -16.26 -7.26
CA PHE A 74 -1.93 -16.78 -7.99
C PHE A 74 -1.05 -17.61 -7.06
N TYR A 75 -1.71 -18.42 -6.24
CA TYR A 75 -1.15 -19.39 -5.30
C TYR A 75 -2.23 -20.45 -4.98
N ASN A 76 -1.89 -21.50 -4.27
CA ASN A 76 -2.87 -22.48 -3.83
C ASN A 76 -3.63 -21.94 -2.59
N SER A 77 -4.93 -21.70 -2.73
CA SER A 77 -5.78 -21.14 -1.69
C SER A 77 -7.06 -21.95 -1.50
N SER A 78 -7.49 -22.05 -0.23
CA SER A 78 -8.80 -22.59 0.16
C SER A 78 -9.88 -21.51 0.27
N PHE A 79 -9.50 -20.22 0.32
CA PHE A 79 -10.41 -19.09 0.50
C PHE A 79 -10.69 -18.31 -0.78
N VAL A 80 -9.80 -18.39 -1.75
CA VAL A 80 -9.86 -17.59 -2.97
C VAL A 80 -9.68 -18.52 -4.18
N PRO A 81 -10.54 -18.45 -5.21
CA PRO A 81 -10.39 -19.31 -6.37
C PRO A 81 -9.07 -19.03 -7.10
N LYS A 82 -8.37 -20.10 -7.44
CA LYS A 82 -7.14 -20.02 -8.22
C LYS A 82 -7.44 -19.46 -9.60
N SER A 83 -6.55 -18.61 -10.11
CA SER A 83 -6.70 -18.01 -11.43
C SER A 83 -6.56 -19.04 -12.54
N SER A 84 -7.52 -19.04 -13.48
CA SER A 84 -7.48 -19.90 -14.70
C SER A 84 -6.39 -19.48 -15.69
N LEU A 85 -5.65 -18.42 -15.44
CA LEU A 85 -4.50 -17.99 -16.25
C LEU A 85 -3.23 -18.78 -15.95
N ILE A 86 -3.20 -19.53 -14.85
CA ILE A 86 -2.04 -20.31 -14.43
C ILE A 86 -1.97 -21.61 -15.24
N VAL A 87 -0.82 -21.91 -15.81
CA VAL A 87 -0.60 -23.10 -16.64
C VAL A 87 0.69 -23.81 -16.21
N PRO A 88 0.64 -25.11 -15.90
CA PRO A 88 -0.56 -25.97 -15.75
C PRO A 88 -1.31 -25.68 -14.43
N ASP A 89 -2.55 -26.15 -14.33
CA ASP A 89 -3.43 -25.90 -13.18
C ASP A 89 -2.86 -26.33 -11.81
N ASN A 90 -2.07 -27.40 -11.77
CA ASN A 90 -1.42 -27.89 -10.55
C ASN A 90 -0.16 -27.10 -10.16
N PHE A 91 0.26 -26.14 -10.98
CA PHE A 91 1.41 -25.29 -10.70
C PHE A 91 1.08 -24.29 -9.58
N ASP A 92 1.98 -24.16 -8.60
CA ASP A 92 1.93 -23.12 -7.57
C ASP A 92 2.93 -21.99 -7.91
N PRO A 93 2.46 -20.87 -8.49
CA PRO A 93 3.34 -19.80 -8.91
C PRO A 93 4.06 -19.12 -7.74
N LEU A 94 3.38 -18.97 -6.59
CA LEU A 94 3.96 -18.32 -5.42
C LEU A 94 5.09 -19.16 -4.83
N SER A 95 4.88 -20.45 -4.64
CA SER A 95 5.91 -21.34 -4.14
C SER A 95 7.15 -21.33 -5.06
N TYR A 96 6.94 -21.33 -6.37
CA TYR A 96 8.03 -21.24 -7.34
C TYR A 96 8.77 -19.90 -7.28
N ALA A 97 8.05 -18.78 -7.21
CA ALA A 97 8.62 -17.43 -7.11
C ALA A 97 9.46 -17.26 -5.84
N LEU A 98 8.98 -17.77 -4.70
CA LEU A 98 9.70 -17.73 -3.42
C LEU A 98 11.00 -18.55 -3.45
N ASN A 99 11.01 -19.66 -4.20
CA ASN A 99 12.25 -20.42 -4.43
C ASN A 99 13.27 -19.63 -5.27
N GLN A 100 12.82 -18.91 -6.29
CA GLN A 100 13.72 -18.04 -7.08
C GLN A 100 14.23 -16.85 -6.26
N SER A 101 13.39 -16.25 -5.43
CA SER A 101 13.76 -15.13 -4.56
C SER A 101 14.90 -15.50 -3.60
N LYS A 102 14.81 -16.67 -2.98
CA LYS A 102 15.85 -17.18 -2.08
C LYS A 102 17.20 -17.37 -2.78
N LYS A 103 17.19 -17.90 -4.02
CA LYS A 103 18.43 -18.12 -4.81
C LYS A 103 19.13 -16.80 -5.15
N LEU A 104 18.37 -15.74 -5.41
CA LEU A 104 18.89 -14.45 -5.88
C LEU A 104 18.96 -13.40 -4.77
N ASN A 105 18.61 -13.75 -3.52
CA ASN A 105 18.54 -12.84 -2.38
C ASN A 105 17.69 -11.60 -2.65
N ILE A 106 16.54 -11.79 -3.30
CA ILE A 106 15.55 -10.74 -3.59
C ILE A 106 14.37 -10.92 -2.65
N LYS A 107 14.00 -9.87 -1.92
CA LYS A 107 12.88 -9.91 -0.97
C LYS A 107 11.53 -9.80 -1.66
N ILE A 108 10.61 -10.68 -1.27
CA ILE A 108 9.24 -10.71 -1.82
C ILE A 108 8.24 -10.15 -0.84
N HIS A 109 7.52 -9.13 -1.28
CA HIS A 109 6.33 -8.63 -0.61
C HIS A 109 5.10 -9.10 -1.37
N LEU A 110 4.24 -9.86 -0.72
CA LEU A 110 3.00 -10.33 -1.32
C LEU A 110 2.04 -9.15 -1.54
N TRP A 111 1.84 -8.77 -2.79
CA TRP A 111 0.91 -7.71 -3.13
C TRP A 111 -0.51 -8.27 -3.23
N LEU A 112 -1.38 -7.77 -2.35
CA LEU A 112 -2.79 -8.12 -2.31
C LEU A 112 -3.66 -6.87 -2.57
N ASN A 113 -4.50 -6.95 -3.61
CA ASN A 113 -5.61 -6.01 -3.74
C ASN A 113 -6.64 -6.32 -2.66
N MET A 114 -6.75 -5.47 -1.66
CA MET A 114 -7.55 -5.75 -0.47
C MET A 114 -9.06 -5.69 -0.78
N PHE A 115 -9.56 -4.52 -1.11
CA PHE A 115 -11.01 -4.35 -1.33
C PHE A 115 -11.44 -4.43 -2.80
N LEU A 116 -10.55 -4.17 -3.77
CA LEU A 116 -10.89 -4.36 -5.18
C LEU A 116 -11.01 -5.86 -5.50
N ILE A 117 -12.20 -6.27 -6.00
CA ILE A 117 -12.45 -7.66 -6.36
C ILE A 117 -12.76 -7.85 -7.85
N TRP A 118 -13.12 -6.80 -8.57
CA TRP A 118 -13.38 -6.90 -9.99
C TRP A 118 -13.15 -5.58 -10.72
N SER A 119 -12.71 -5.67 -11.98
CA SER A 119 -12.43 -4.49 -12.82
C SER A 119 -12.64 -4.80 -14.30
N SER A 120 -13.69 -5.56 -14.63
CA SER A 120 -14.06 -5.90 -16.01
C SER A 120 -15.57 -5.74 -16.23
N LYS A 121 -15.96 -5.47 -17.49
CA LYS A 121 -17.37 -5.36 -17.88
C LYS A 121 -18.14 -6.66 -17.62
N ASN A 122 -17.55 -7.78 -18.01
CA ASN A 122 -18.17 -9.10 -17.83
C ASN A 122 -17.92 -9.59 -16.40
N LYS A 123 -18.93 -10.21 -15.78
CA LYS A 123 -18.78 -10.84 -14.45
C LYS A 123 -17.74 -11.98 -14.47
N PRO A 124 -17.13 -12.30 -13.34
CA PRO A 124 -16.25 -13.46 -13.24
C PRO A 124 -17.01 -14.75 -13.56
N LYS A 125 -16.39 -15.61 -14.39
CA LYS A 125 -17.00 -16.89 -14.81
C LYS A 125 -17.03 -17.92 -13.69
N ASN A 126 -16.04 -17.90 -12.79
CA ASN A 126 -15.96 -18.85 -11.69
C ASN A 126 -17.10 -18.62 -10.69
N PRO A 127 -17.99 -19.60 -10.44
CA PRO A 127 -19.10 -19.46 -9.51
C PRO A 127 -18.64 -19.27 -8.05
N LEU A 128 -17.45 -19.76 -7.70
CA LEU A 128 -16.86 -19.62 -6.37
C LEU A 128 -16.20 -18.25 -6.15
N HIS A 129 -16.18 -17.40 -7.17
CA HIS A 129 -15.63 -16.07 -7.02
C HIS A 129 -16.47 -15.23 -6.03
N ILE A 130 -15.80 -14.50 -5.13
CA ILE A 130 -16.43 -13.69 -4.08
C ILE A 130 -17.51 -12.72 -4.60
N TYR A 131 -17.32 -12.20 -5.81
CA TYR A 131 -18.31 -11.37 -6.52
C TYR A 131 -19.65 -12.11 -6.72
N ASN A 132 -19.60 -13.40 -7.06
CA ASN A 132 -20.79 -14.22 -7.33
C ASN A 132 -21.40 -14.77 -6.04
N GLN A 133 -20.56 -15.05 -5.02
CA GLN A 133 -20.99 -15.69 -3.78
C GLN A 133 -21.57 -14.68 -2.77
N HIS A 134 -21.04 -13.44 -2.72
CA HIS A 134 -21.31 -12.52 -1.61
C HIS A 134 -21.67 -11.12 -2.11
N ASN A 135 -22.79 -11.01 -2.84
CA ASN A 135 -23.24 -9.71 -3.37
C ASN A 135 -23.50 -8.67 -2.26
N GLY A 136 -23.94 -9.10 -1.07
CA GLY A 136 -24.13 -8.22 0.09
C GLY A 136 -22.83 -7.62 0.67
N TRP A 137 -21.65 -8.14 0.30
CA TRP A 137 -20.38 -7.62 0.74
C TRP A 137 -19.85 -6.46 -0.13
N ILE A 138 -20.45 -6.28 -1.31
CA ILE A 138 -20.04 -5.24 -2.26
C ILE A 138 -20.39 -3.86 -1.69
N ASP A 139 -19.45 -2.95 -1.79
CA ASP A 139 -19.65 -1.57 -1.40
C ASP A 139 -20.58 -0.85 -2.38
N LYS A 140 -21.35 0.09 -1.88
CA LYS A 140 -22.35 0.83 -2.62
C LYS A 140 -22.00 2.32 -2.67
N SER A 141 -22.32 2.95 -3.81
CA SER A 141 -22.31 4.40 -3.93
C SER A 141 -23.71 4.96 -3.62
N PHE A 142 -23.80 6.14 -3.03
CA PHE A 142 -25.08 6.83 -2.83
C PHE A 142 -25.62 7.41 -4.14
N LEU A 143 -24.80 7.57 -5.17
CA LEU A 143 -25.21 8.08 -6.48
C LEU A 143 -25.93 7.05 -7.35
N LEU A 144 -26.20 5.85 -6.84
CA LEU A 144 -26.86 4.76 -7.56
C LEU A 144 -28.37 5.04 -7.76
N GLY A 145 -28.70 5.93 -8.66
CA GLY A 145 -30.05 6.15 -9.16
C GLY A 145 -30.06 6.82 -10.53
N ASN A 146 -29.06 7.62 -10.85
CA ASN A 146 -29.02 8.37 -12.09
C ASN A 146 -27.62 8.57 -12.62
N LYS A 147 -27.31 7.92 -13.77
CA LYS A 147 -26.25 8.30 -14.73
C LYS A 147 -24.80 8.25 -14.22
N THR A 148 -24.38 7.17 -13.57
CA THR A 148 -22.95 6.91 -13.53
C THR A 148 -22.54 6.13 -14.77
N LYS A 149 -21.43 6.54 -15.43
CA LYS A 149 -20.68 5.67 -16.35
C LYS A 149 -20.64 4.30 -15.70
N GLU A 150 -21.00 3.23 -16.42
CA GLU A 150 -20.96 1.87 -15.92
C GLU A 150 -19.63 1.65 -15.18
N ASN A 151 -19.66 1.69 -13.85
CA ASN A 151 -18.46 1.47 -13.06
C ASN A 151 -18.25 -0.04 -12.93
N TYR A 152 -17.36 -0.57 -13.76
CA TYR A 152 -16.97 -1.99 -13.74
C TYR A 152 -16.13 -2.36 -12.52
N PHE A 153 -15.64 -1.36 -11.79
CA PHE A 153 -14.85 -1.61 -10.59
C PHE A 153 -15.77 -1.97 -9.42
N LYS A 154 -15.57 -3.15 -8.86
CA LYS A 154 -16.31 -3.63 -7.69
C LYS A 154 -15.38 -3.75 -6.51
N PHE A 155 -15.75 -3.08 -5.44
CA PHE A 155 -15.05 -3.09 -4.17
C PHE A 155 -15.90 -3.81 -3.13
N LEU A 156 -15.25 -4.51 -2.21
CA LEU A 156 -15.84 -4.96 -0.96
C LEU A 156 -15.99 -3.76 0.00
N SER A 157 -17.00 -3.80 0.84
CA SER A 157 -17.20 -2.76 1.84
C SER A 157 -16.19 -2.88 2.98
N PRO A 158 -15.33 -1.86 3.22
CA PRO A 158 -14.37 -1.90 4.33
C PRO A 158 -15.02 -1.95 5.72
N SER A 159 -16.28 -1.56 5.81
CA SER A 159 -17.04 -1.58 7.08
C SER A 159 -17.73 -2.92 7.35
N HIS A 160 -17.78 -3.84 6.37
CA HIS A 160 -18.51 -5.10 6.54
C HIS A 160 -17.64 -6.14 7.29
N PRO A 161 -18.10 -6.67 8.45
CA PRO A 161 -17.27 -7.56 9.29
C PRO A 161 -16.92 -8.89 8.61
N ALA A 162 -17.81 -9.48 7.81
CA ALA A 162 -17.50 -10.69 7.07
C ALA A 162 -16.41 -10.46 6.00
N VAL A 163 -16.33 -9.25 5.39
CA VAL A 163 -15.25 -8.86 4.49
C VAL A 163 -13.92 -8.80 5.25
N LYS A 164 -13.90 -8.15 6.41
CA LYS A 164 -12.69 -8.08 7.25
C LYS A 164 -12.21 -9.47 7.65
N ASN A 165 -13.14 -10.34 8.07
CA ASN A 165 -12.81 -11.71 8.43
C ASN A 165 -12.29 -12.54 7.25
N HIS A 166 -12.90 -12.42 6.07
CA HIS A 166 -12.41 -13.06 4.85
C HIS A 166 -10.97 -12.64 4.52
N LEU A 167 -10.67 -11.34 4.55
CA LEU A 167 -9.32 -10.83 4.27
C LEU A 167 -8.29 -11.29 5.32
N LYS A 168 -8.68 -11.38 6.59
CA LYS A 168 -7.85 -11.97 7.65
C LYS A 168 -7.54 -13.44 7.35
N ASN A 169 -8.54 -14.23 6.97
CA ASN A 169 -8.35 -15.65 6.65
C ASN A 169 -7.41 -15.84 5.44
N VAL A 170 -7.56 -15.02 4.39
CA VAL A 170 -6.67 -15.03 3.22
C VAL A 170 -5.21 -14.75 3.62
N ILE A 171 -4.98 -13.77 4.49
CA ILE A 171 -3.63 -13.43 4.93
C ILE A 171 -3.08 -14.51 5.88
N ASN A 172 -3.89 -15.03 6.79
CA ASN A 172 -3.47 -16.11 7.68
C ASN A 172 -3.09 -17.37 6.90
N GLU A 173 -3.83 -17.73 5.86
CA GLU A 173 -3.48 -18.83 4.97
C GLU A 173 -2.10 -18.64 4.34
N LEU A 174 -1.79 -17.43 3.86
CA LEU A 174 -0.47 -17.11 3.29
C LEU A 174 0.64 -17.21 4.35
N LEU A 175 0.42 -16.68 5.55
CA LEU A 175 1.38 -16.75 6.66
C LEU A 175 1.69 -18.18 7.11
N LEU A 176 0.70 -19.07 7.06
CA LEU A 176 0.85 -20.47 7.47
C LEU A 176 1.54 -21.32 6.40
N ASN A 177 1.30 -21.04 5.12
CA ASN A 177 1.72 -21.93 4.04
C ASN A 177 2.97 -21.47 3.28
N TYR A 178 3.42 -20.20 3.45
CA TYR A 178 4.51 -19.64 2.67
C TYR A 178 5.49 -18.84 3.52
N GLU A 179 6.77 -18.91 3.16
CA GLU A 179 7.83 -18.09 3.73
C GLU A 179 8.16 -16.93 2.80
N PHE A 180 7.87 -15.69 3.22
CA PHE A 180 8.07 -14.46 2.45
C PHE A 180 8.47 -13.28 3.36
N ASP A 181 8.95 -12.19 2.78
CA ASP A 181 9.56 -11.08 3.54
C ASP A 181 8.57 -9.99 3.93
N GLY A 182 7.49 -9.81 3.17
CA GLY A 182 6.54 -8.73 3.47
C GLY A 182 5.15 -8.93 2.86
N ILE A 183 4.22 -8.10 3.32
CA ILE A 183 2.87 -7.96 2.78
C ILE A 183 2.71 -6.54 2.26
N HIS A 184 2.20 -6.40 1.05
CA HIS A 184 1.93 -5.13 0.39
C HIS A 184 0.43 -4.97 0.14
N TYR A 185 -0.22 -4.10 0.92
CA TYR A 185 -1.64 -3.79 0.76
C TYR A 185 -1.83 -2.81 -0.38
N ASP A 186 -2.63 -3.18 -1.38
CA ASP A 186 -3.12 -2.25 -2.39
C ASP A 186 -4.65 -2.21 -2.37
N TYR A 187 -5.23 -1.16 -2.93
CA TYR A 187 -6.67 -0.90 -2.83
C TYR A 187 -7.20 -1.00 -1.39
N ILE A 188 -6.36 -0.68 -0.43
CA ILE A 188 -6.69 -0.58 1.00
C ILE A 188 -7.34 0.78 1.27
N ARG A 189 -8.50 1.00 0.67
CA ARG A 189 -9.24 2.27 0.65
C ARG A 189 -10.66 2.08 0.13
N TYR A 190 -11.51 3.07 0.36
CA TYR A 190 -12.77 3.18 -0.38
C TYR A 190 -12.51 3.52 -1.86
N SER A 191 -13.46 3.21 -2.72
CA SER A 191 -13.32 3.45 -4.18
C SER A 191 -13.23 4.93 -4.50
N ASP A 192 -14.14 5.72 -3.94
CA ASP A 192 -14.20 7.19 -4.05
C ASP A 192 -15.07 7.78 -2.91
N VAL A 193 -15.24 9.10 -2.86
CA VAL A 193 -15.97 9.82 -1.82
C VAL A 193 -17.43 9.37 -1.69
N GLU A 194 -18.07 9.04 -2.82
CA GLU A 194 -19.46 8.59 -2.87
C GLU A 194 -19.68 7.14 -2.44
N TYR A 195 -18.64 6.39 -2.11
CA TYR A 195 -18.73 5.00 -1.66
C TYR A 195 -18.72 4.88 -0.12
N GLY A 196 -19.08 3.69 0.34
CA GLY A 196 -19.16 3.35 1.77
C GLY A 196 -20.59 3.10 2.24
N TYR A 197 -21.57 3.10 1.34
CA TYR A 197 -23.00 3.03 1.65
C TYR A 197 -23.59 1.62 1.55
N ASN A 198 -22.80 0.61 1.91
CA ASN A 198 -23.30 -0.75 2.11
C ASN A 198 -24.32 -0.75 3.27
N ASP A 199 -25.40 -1.50 3.12
CA ASP A 199 -26.50 -1.53 4.11
C ASP A 199 -26.02 -1.90 5.52
N TYR A 200 -25.05 -2.79 5.60
CA TYR A 200 -24.45 -3.17 6.86
C TYR A 200 -23.63 -2.04 7.50
N ALA A 201 -22.89 -1.28 6.67
CA ALA A 201 -22.14 -0.11 7.14
C ALA A 201 -23.07 0.97 7.72
N ILE A 202 -24.22 1.19 7.06
CA ILE A 202 -25.27 2.12 7.52
C ILE A 202 -25.83 1.65 8.88
N SER A 203 -26.14 0.35 9.01
CA SER A 203 -26.66 -0.23 10.23
C SER A 203 -25.67 -0.05 11.40
N ILE A 204 -24.39 -0.40 11.21
CA ILE A 204 -23.36 -0.23 12.25
C ILE A 204 -23.23 1.24 12.65
N PHE A 205 -23.25 2.16 11.67
CA PHE A 205 -23.16 3.59 11.95
C PHE A 205 -24.31 4.07 12.81
N LYS A 206 -25.53 3.72 12.43
CA LYS A 206 -26.75 4.09 13.19
C LYS A 206 -26.69 3.57 14.61
N THR A 207 -26.33 2.31 14.79
CA THR A 207 -26.18 1.69 16.12
C THR A 207 -25.10 2.39 16.94
N LYS A 208 -23.92 2.64 16.37
CA LYS A 208 -22.77 3.27 17.05
C LYS A 208 -23.10 4.66 17.59
N TYR A 209 -23.93 5.41 16.89
CA TYR A 209 -24.24 6.81 17.23
C TYR A 209 -25.68 7.01 17.78
N ASN A 210 -26.41 5.92 18.09
CA ASN A 210 -27.80 5.93 18.56
C ASN A 210 -28.73 6.77 17.65
N ILE A 211 -28.63 6.56 16.34
CA ILE A 211 -29.39 7.29 15.34
C ILE A 211 -30.61 6.46 14.91
N ASN A 212 -31.80 6.91 15.27
CA ASN A 212 -33.07 6.29 14.85
C ASN A 212 -33.63 6.91 13.57
N ASP A 213 -33.27 8.14 13.28
CA ASP A 213 -33.73 8.90 12.11
C ASP A 213 -33.20 8.30 10.80
N ASN A 214 -33.81 8.70 9.71
CA ASN A 214 -33.21 8.54 8.40
C ASN A 214 -31.97 9.43 8.29
N ILE A 215 -30.83 8.84 7.89
CA ILE A 215 -29.56 9.58 7.71
C ILE A 215 -29.38 10.08 6.27
N PHE A 216 -30.31 9.77 5.39
CA PHE A 216 -30.25 10.16 3.98
C PHE A 216 -31.45 11.05 3.61
N SER A 217 -31.16 12.07 2.79
CA SER A 217 -32.14 12.88 2.06
C SER A 217 -31.60 13.08 0.64
N ASP A 218 -32.48 12.95 -0.36
CA ASP A 218 -32.15 13.16 -1.78
C ASP A 218 -30.89 12.41 -2.25
N ASN A 219 -30.76 11.16 -1.84
CA ASN A 219 -29.59 10.31 -2.12
C ASN A 219 -28.26 10.86 -1.59
N LYS A 220 -28.29 11.69 -0.56
CA LYS A 220 -27.11 12.21 0.14
C LYS A 220 -27.25 11.98 1.64
N ILE A 221 -26.10 11.89 2.32
CA ILE A 221 -26.12 11.92 3.78
C ILE A 221 -26.56 13.31 4.25
N ILE A 222 -27.42 13.35 5.28
CA ILE A 222 -27.87 14.60 5.87
C ILE A 222 -26.67 15.33 6.47
N ILE A 223 -26.51 16.62 6.19
CA ILE A 223 -25.34 17.45 6.56
C ILE A 223 -24.95 17.29 8.05
N LYS A 224 -25.94 17.21 8.96
CA LYS A 224 -25.67 17.02 10.41
C LYS A 224 -24.89 15.74 10.73
N TYR A 225 -24.89 14.73 9.85
CA TYR A 225 -24.20 13.46 10.05
C TYR A 225 -22.94 13.31 9.21
N GLU A 226 -22.69 14.19 8.24
CA GLU A 226 -21.63 14.04 7.24
C GLU A 226 -20.24 13.90 7.88
N HIS A 227 -19.91 14.75 8.84
CA HIS A 227 -18.61 14.67 9.53
C HIS A 227 -18.46 13.35 10.28
N LYS A 228 -19.50 12.94 11.03
CA LYS A 228 -19.49 11.66 11.76
C LYS A 228 -19.37 10.45 10.82
N TRP A 229 -20.03 10.52 9.65
CA TRP A 229 -19.98 9.47 8.64
C TRP A 229 -18.58 9.34 8.03
N ASN A 230 -17.94 10.45 7.69
CA ASN A 230 -16.60 10.48 7.15
C ASN A 230 -15.57 9.97 8.18
N ASP A 231 -15.69 10.36 9.43
CA ASP A 231 -14.89 9.83 10.53
C ASP A 231 -15.11 8.33 10.75
N PHE A 232 -16.36 7.90 10.69
CA PHE A 232 -16.70 6.48 10.77
C PHE A 232 -16.00 5.67 9.69
N LYS A 233 -16.06 6.10 8.43
CA LYS A 233 -15.39 5.42 7.31
C LYS A 233 -13.87 5.35 7.52
N ARG A 234 -13.23 6.46 7.89
CA ARG A 234 -11.78 6.49 8.18
C ARG A 234 -11.40 5.54 9.31
N ASN A 235 -12.18 5.55 10.37
CA ASN A 235 -11.92 4.70 11.54
C ASN A 235 -12.14 3.22 11.22
N GLN A 236 -13.22 2.86 10.48
CA GLN A 236 -13.46 1.47 10.07
C GLN A 236 -12.28 0.87 9.29
N LEU A 237 -11.66 1.67 8.44
CA LEU A 237 -10.50 1.26 7.67
C LEU A 237 -9.22 1.20 8.54
N SER A 238 -8.96 2.24 9.32
CA SER A 238 -7.76 2.34 10.16
C SER A 238 -7.74 1.29 11.28
N ASP A 239 -8.87 1.05 11.91
CA ASP A 239 -9.00 0.02 12.95
C ASP A 239 -8.77 -1.37 12.35
N PHE A 240 -9.33 -1.65 11.16
CA PHE A 240 -9.09 -2.92 10.48
C PHE A 240 -7.61 -3.17 10.19
N ILE A 241 -6.90 -2.14 9.67
CA ILE A 241 -5.46 -2.26 9.36
C ILE A 241 -4.65 -2.46 10.64
N LYS A 242 -4.97 -1.72 11.69
CA LYS A 242 -4.31 -1.86 13.00
C LYS A 242 -4.45 -3.28 13.55
N ASP A 243 -5.67 -3.80 13.58
CA ASP A 243 -5.96 -5.14 14.10
C ASP A 243 -5.28 -6.22 13.25
N LEU A 244 -5.35 -6.09 11.92
CA LEU A 244 -4.74 -7.02 10.97
C LEU A 244 -3.21 -7.04 11.12
N SER A 245 -2.58 -5.87 11.22
CA SER A 245 -1.14 -5.76 11.40
C SER A 245 -0.67 -6.32 12.74
N PHE A 246 -1.44 -6.12 13.78
CA PHE A 246 -1.17 -6.72 15.09
C PHE A 246 -1.19 -8.26 15.01
N GLU A 247 -2.21 -8.84 14.37
CA GLU A 247 -2.33 -10.29 14.21
C GLU A 247 -1.18 -10.88 13.36
N ILE A 248 -0.77 -10.18 12.29
CA ILE A 248 0.37 -10.57 11.45
C ILE A 248 1.68 -10.56 12.26
N LYS A 249 1.96 -9.44 12.93
CA LYS A 249 3.21 -9.29 13.71
C LYS A 249 3.28 -10.25 14.90
N LYS A 250 2.15 -10.67 15.44
CA LYS A 250 2.09 -11.70 16.48
C LYS A 250 2.52 -13.07 15.95
N GLN A 251 2.23 -13.39 14.68
CA GLN A 251 2.60 -14.66 14.07
C GLN A 251 4.02 -14.64 13.50
N LYS A 252 4.40 -13.53 12.81
CA LYS A 252 5.72 -13.33 12.20
C LYS A 252 6.16 -11.88 12.44
N TYR A 253 6.97 -11.67 13.48
CA TYR A 253 7.35 -10.34 13.94
C TYR A 253 8.11 -9.50 12.88
N ASP A 254 8.96 -10.11 12.11
CA ASP A 254 9.87 -9.51 11.11
C ASP A 254 9.23 -9.27 9.73
N ILE A 255 8.00 -9.73 9.49
CA ILE A 255 7.28 -9.43 8.26
C ILE A 255 7.14 -7.91 8.08
N ILE A 256 7.57 -7.40 6.92
CA ILE A 256 7.44 -5.99 6.57
C ILE A 256 6.03 -5.73 6.02
N ILE A 257 5.30 -4.82 6.64
CA ILE A 257 3.95 -4.44 6.19
C ILE A 257 4.02 -3.11 5.46
N THR A 258 3.67 -3.09 4.18
CA THR A 258 3.65 -1.90 3.33
C THR A 258 2.26 -1.65 2.76
N ALA A 259 1.95 -0.41 2.39
CA ALA A 259 0.68 -0.07 1.74
C ALA A 259 0.89 0.87 0.55
N ALA A 260 0.31 0.53 -0.60
CA ALA A 260 0.15 1.46 -1.73
C ALA A 260 -0.89 2.52 -1.36
N VAL A 261 -0.45 3.78 -1.38
CA VAL A 261 -1.25 4.89 -0.89
C VAL A 261 -1.35 6.03 -1.90
N LYS A 262 -2.39 6.85 -1.76
CA LYS A 262 -2.51 8.08 -2.54
C LYS A 262 -1.42 9.07 -2.10
N PRO A 263 -0.72 9.73 -3.04
CA PRO A 263 0.42 10.59 -2.71
C PRO A 263 0.01 11.92 -2.09
N ASN A 264 -1.16 12.45 -2.43
CA ASN A 264 -1.71 13.64 -1.80
C ASN A 264 -2.43 13.25 -0.51
N LEU A 265 -1.98 13.77 0.63
CA LEU A 265 -2.51 13.41 1.95
C LEU A 265 -3.96 13.83 2.15
N ILE A 266 -4.31 15.03 1.70
CA ILE A 266 -5.66 15.57 1.84
C ILE A 266 -6.63 14.74 1.00
N GLU A 267 -6.27 14.42 -0.23
CA GLU A 267 -7.07 13.57 -1.10
C GLU A 267 -7.17 12.15 -0.54
N ALA A 268 -6.07 11.58 -0.05
CA ALA A 268 -6.05 10.25 0.57
C ALA A 268 -7.06 10.17 1.73
N GLN A 269 -7.01 11.13 2.63
CA GLN A 269 -7.82 11.15 3.84
C GLN A 269 -9.29 11.47 3.57
N ASN A 270 -9.59 12.46 2.71
CA ASN A 270 -10.94 13.00 2.58
C ASN A 270 -11.75 12.37 1.45
N ARG A 271 -11.09 11.86 0.39
CA ARG A 271 -11.74 11.22 -0.74
C ARG A 271 -11.75 9.70 -0.65
N PHE A 272 -10.62 9.13 -0.23
CA PHE A 272 -10.41 7.68 -0.19
C PHE A 272 -10.46 7.11 1.23
N TYR A 273 -10.59 7.97 2.25
CA TYR A 273 -10.61 7.62 3.67
C TYR A 273 -9.36 6.85 4.12
N GLN A 274 -8.26 7.04 3.38
CA GLN A 274 -6.97 6.38 3.55
C GLN A 274 -6.05 7.28 4.42
N ASP A 275 -6.19 7.19 5.73
CA ASP A 275 -5.43 7.99 6.71
C ASP A 275 -4.07 7.34 7.01
N TRP A 276 -3.27 7.16 5.96
CA TRP A 276 -2.03 6.40 6.01
C TRP A 276 -0.91 7.08 6.82
N SER A 277 -0.94 8.38 7.00
CA SER A 277 -0.02 9.06 7.92
C SER A 277 -0.22 8.56 9.35
N LYS A 278 -1.46 8.44 9.79
CA LYS A 278 -1.83 7.87 11.08
C LYS A 278 -1.42 6.38 11.18
N TRP A 279 -1.48 5.63 10.08
CA TRP A 279 -1.07 4.21 10.08
C TRP A 279 0.42 4.05 10.33
N ILE A 280 1.27 4.95 9.81
CA ILE A 280 2.71 4.98 10.10
C ILE A 280 2.94 5.36 11.57
N ILE A 281 2.32 6.44 12.06
CA ILE A 281 2.46 6.93 13.44
C ILE A 281 2.10 5.82 14.44
N ASN A 282 1.00 5.11 14.18
CA ASN A 282 0.51 4.03 15.03
C ASN A 282 1.22 2.68 14.78
N LYS A 283 2.23 2.63 13.91
CA LYS A 283 2.94 1.40 13.51
C LYS A 283 2.02 0.31 12.95
N SER A 284 0.91 0.71 12.33
CA SER A 284 -0.01 -0.21 11.64
C SER A 284 0.52 -0.63 10.26
N ILE A 285 1.45 0.12 9.69
CA ILE A 285 2.28 -0.24 8.55
C ILE A 285 3.72 0.17 8.83
N ASP A 286 4.69 -0.57 8.29
CA ASP A 286 6.11 -0.25 8.43
C ASP A 286 6.54 0.83 7.43
N TYR A 287 6.00 0.80 6.20
CA TYR A 287 6.26 1.79 5.14
C TYR A 287 5.00 2.11 4.34
N ALA A 288 4.83 3.38 4.01
CA ALA A 288 3.90 3.81 2.96
C ALA A 288 4.59 3.84 1.61
N VAL A 289 3.86 3.45 0.56
CA VAL A 289 4.33 3.50 -0.83
C VAL A 289 3.41 4.43 -1.63
N PRO A 290 3.65 5.77 -1.59
CA PRO A 290 2.83 6.74 -2.31
C PRO A 290 2.94 6.53 -3.82
N MET A 291 1.82 6.25 -4.50
CA MET A 291 1.72 6.06 -5.95
C MET A 291 1.82 7.40 -6.69
N ASN A 292 3.01 8.03 -6.65
CA ASN A 292 3.23 9.35 -7.24
C ASN A 292 3.56 9.26 -8.74
N TYR A 293 2.56 8.86 -9.53
CA TYR A 293 2.71 8.55 -10.96
C TYR A 293 2.48 9.75 -11.88
N SER A 294 2.54 10.97 -11.34
CA SER A 294 2.39 12.19 -12.14
C SER A 294 3.47 12.30 -13.21
N LYS A 295 3.08 12.60 -14.45
CA LYS A 295 4.01 12.96 -15.52
C LYS A 295 4.71 14.30 -15.26
N LYS A 296 4.00 15.23 -14.59
CA LYS A 296 4.44 16.59 -14.34
C LYS A 296 5.33 16.63 -13.08
N ASN A 297 6.58 17.08 -13.23
CA ASN A 297 7.53 17.15 -12.12
C ASN A 297 7.12 18.14 -11.04
N ASN A 298 6.42 19.23 -11.38
CA ASN A 298 5.89 20.15 -10.38
C ASN A 298 4.82 19.50 -9.48
N VAL A 299 3.93 18.68 -10.04
CA VAL A 299 2.94 17.91 -9.27
C VAL A 299 3.63 16.84 -8.43
N PHE A 300 4.65 16.16 -8.99
CA PHE A 300 5.45 15.19 -8.25
C PHE A 300 6.12 15.83 -7.03
N LYS A 301 6.76 17.00 -7.21
CA LYS A 301 7.39 17.78 -6.14
C LYS A 301 6.37 18.28 -5.11
N SER A 302 5.21 18.75 -5.55
CA SER A 302 4.13 19.20 -4.65
C SER A 302 3.59 18.06 -3.77
N ASN A 303 3.46 16.85 -4.30
CA ASN A 303 3.09 15.70 -3.49
C ASN A 303 4.17 15.38 -2.45
N ILE A 304 5.45 15.45 -2.81
CA ILE A 304 6.57 15.20 -1.89
C ILE A 304 6.60 16.25 -0.77
N SER A 305 6.37 17.52 -1.06
CA SER A 305 6.41 18.58 -0.05
C SER A 305 5.40 18.39 1.08
N GLN A 306 4.27 17.72 0.80
CA GLN A 306 3.28 17.35 1.82
C GLN A 306 3.78 16.22 2.74
N LEU A 307 4.76 15.43 2.29
CA LEU A 307 5.31 14.27 3.01
C LEU A 307 6.48 14.64 3.92
N TYR A 308 7.01 15.84 3.80
CA TYR A 308 8.22 16.29 4.51
C TYR A 308 8.12 16.17 6.04
N HIS A 309 6.91 16.31 6.57
CA HIS A 309 6.64 16.20 8.01
C HIS A 309 6.31 14.77 8.46
N ILE A 310 6.20 13.83 7.54
CA ILE A 310 5.91 12.43 7.83
C ILE A 310 7.20 11.64 7.62
N PHE A 311 7.82 11.21 8.68
CA PHE A 311 9.03 10.38 8.73
C PHE A 311 9.56 9.90 7.37
N PRO A 312 10.47 10.61 6.70
CA PRO A 312 10.96 10.25 5.35
C PRO A 312 11.46 8.81 5.28
N SER A 313 12.10 8.32 6.37
CA SER A 313 12.56 6.95 6.54
C SER A 313 11.44 5.89 6.60
N LYS A 314 10.18 6.26 6.42
CA LYS A 314 9.02 5.34 6.35
C LYS A 314 8.31 5.41 5.01
N ILE A 315 8.94 6.00 4.01
CA ILE A 315 8.38 6.17 2.67
C ILE A 315 9.24 5.48 1.63
N ILE A 316 8.62 4.64 0.80
CA ILE A 316 9.17 4.08 -0.43
C ILE A 316 8.44 4.77 -1.58
N MET A 317 9.11 5.69 -2.29
CA MET A 317 8.45 6.51 -3.30
C MET A 317 8.08 5.71 -4.54
N GLY A 318 6.79 5.65 -4.86
CA GLY A 318 6.28 5.02 -6.07
C GLY A 318 6.40 5.93 -7.29
N ILE A 319 7.11 5.49 -8.32
CA ILE A 319 7.31 6.19 -9.59
C ILE A 319 6.67 5.39 -10.73
N GLY A 320 5.76 6.01 -11.49
CA GLY A 320 5.19 5.40 -12.69
C GLY A 320 6.17 5.48 -13.85
N VAL A 321 6.49 4.34 -14.48
CA VAL A 321 7.36 4.28 -15.66
C VAL A 321 6.59 4.08 -16.98
N TYR A 322 5.34 3.66 -16.88
CA TYR A 322 4.49 3.33 -18.04
C TYR A 322 4.11 4.54 -18.91
N ASN A 323 4.11 5.72 -18.33
CA ASN A 323 3.57 6.93 -18.93
C ASN A 323 4.58 8.08 -19.03
N GLN A 324 5.89 7.80 -18.86
CA GLN A 324 6.96 8.79 -18.80
C GLN A 324 8.17 8.34 -19.61
N ASP A 325 8.95 9.33 -20.09
CA ASP A 325 10.27 9.11 -20.65
C ASP A 325 11.33 8.90 -19.56
N LEU A 326 12.49 8.43 -19.97
CA LEU A 326 13.59 8.10 -19.08
C LEU A 326 14.12 9.32 -18.31
N ASN A 327 14.28 10.47 -18.96
CA ASN A 327 14.85 11.66 -18.32
C ASN A 327 13.94 12.17 -17.20
N SER A 328 12.62 12.15 -17.43
CA SER A 328 11.63 12.48 -16.40
C SER A 328 11.69 11.53 -15.21
N VAL A 329 11.93 10.23 -15.44
CA VAL A 329 12.08 9.24 -14.35
C VAL A 329 13.38 9.45 -13.58
N LEU A 330 14.50 9.71 -14.27
CA LEU A 330 15.80 10.00 -13.64
C LEU A 330 15.73 11.25 -12.75
N GLU A 331 15.09 12.34 -13.23
CA GLU A 331 14.86 13.53 -12.39
C GLU A 331 14.07 13.19 -11.11
N LYS A 332 13.03 12.34 -11.20
CA LYS A 332 12.25 11.94 -10.04
C LYS A 332 13.03 11.06 -9.05
N ILE A 333 13.94 10.24 -9.55
CA ILE A 333 14.88 9.48 -8.70
C ILE A 333 15.73 10.45 -7.89
N GLU A 334 16.33 11.45 -8.56
CA GLU A 334 17.16 12.45 -7.89
C GLU A 334 16.38 13.28 -6.86
N ILE A 335 15.14 13.67 -7.18
CA ILE A 335 14.27 14.36 -6.23
C ILE A 335 14.00 13.45 -5.01
N THR A 336 13.78 12.16 -5.22
CA THR A 336 13.49 11.20 -4.15
C THR A 336 14.70 11.02 -3.23
N LYS A 337 15.91 10.87 -3.80
CA LYS A 337 17.16 10.77 -3.04
C LYS A 337 17.39 11.99 -2.14
N LYS A 338 17.20 13.19 -2.69
CA LYS A 338 17.38 14.45 -1.94
C LYS A 338 16.42 14.62 -0.75
N ASN A 339 15.34 13.85 -0.72
CA ASN A 339 14.38 13.87 0.38
C ASN A 339 14.58 12.75 1.43
N ASN A 340 15.67 11.97 1.31
CA ASN A 340 16.03 10.91 2.26
C ASN A 340 14.91 9.89 2.52
N PHE A 341 14.13 9.54 1.49
CA PHE A 341 13.17 8.45 1.57
C PHE A 341 13.89 7.10 1.61
N SER A 342 13.31 6.11 2.30
CA SER A 342 13.90 4.77 2.44
C SER A 342 14.08 4.04 1.12
N GLY A 343 13.32 4.40 0.09
CA GLY A 343 13.43 3.70 -1.17
C GLY A 343 12.60 4.24 -2.31
N ILE A 344 12.72 3.55 -3.42
CA ILE A 344 11.96 3.79 -4.64
C ILE A 344 11.33 2.48 -5.10
N SER A 345 10.11 2.56 -5.59
CA SER A 345 9.45 1.47 -6.30
C SER A 345 8.93 1.93 -7.64
N PHE A 346 9.15 1.15 -8.68
CA PHE A 346 8.72 1.47 -10.04
C PHE A 346 7.46 0.69 -10.44
N PHE A 347 6.47 1.39 -10.96
CA PHE A 347 5.27 0.79 -11.49
C PHE A 347 5.30 0.84 -13.03
N SER A 348 5.56 -0.25 -13.72
CA SER A 348 5.78 -1.62 -13.27
C SER A 348 6.70 -2.37 -14.24
N TYR A 349 7.21 -3.55 -13.87
CA TYR A 349 7.90 -4.48 -14.77
C TYR A 349 7.06 -4.74 -16.02
N ASP A 350 5.80 -5.12 -15.85
CA ASP A 350 4.89 -5.47 -16.95
C ASP A 350 4.63 -4.32 -17.91
N SER A 351 4.68 -3.08 -17.44
CA SER A 351 4.47 -1.90 -18.28
C SER A 351 5.65 -1.57 -19.20
N LYS A 352 6.81 -2.15 -18.96
CA LYS A 352 8.05 -2.00 -19.74
C LYS A 352 8.58 -3.34 -20.25
N LYS A 353 7.81 -4.41 -20.15
CA LYS A 353 8.21 -5.77 -20.55
C LYS A 353 8.78 -5.85 -21.97
N GLU A 354 8.27 -5.02 -22.89
CA GLU A 354 8.74 -4.93 -24.27
C GLU A 354 9.99 -4.03 -24.45
N ASN A 355 10.40 -3.30 -23.40
CA ASN A 355 11.56 -2.40 -23.44
C ASN A 355 12.30 -2.40 -22.10
N LEU A 356 12.88 -3.52 -21.72
CA LEU A 356 13.61 -3.68 -20.46
C LEU A 356 14.92 -2.85 -20.41
N LYS A 357 15.50 -2.50 -21.57
CA LYS A 357 16.67 -1.60 -21.66
C LYS A 357 16.43 -0.23 -21.00
N PHE A 358 15.19 0.15 -20.82
CA PHE A 358 14.82 1.34 -20.05
C PHE A 358 15.41 1.30 -18.62
N PHE A 359 15.46 0.14 -17.99
CA PHE A 359 15.95 -0.03 -16.64
C PHE A 359 17.47 -0.12 -16.52
N GLU A 360 18.22 -0.46 -17.60
CA GLU A 360 19.68 -0.48 -17.60
C GLU A 360 20.28 0.88 -17.18
N LYS A 361 19.63 1.99 -17.59
CA LYS A 361 20.04 3.34 -17.22
C LYS A 361 19.58 3.74 -15.81
N ILE A 362 18.50 3.16 -15.32
CA ILE A 362 18.03 3.37 -13.94
C ILE A 362 18.94 2.63 -12.95
N LYS A 363 19.43 1.44 -13.31
CA LYS A 363 20.35 0.62 -12.51
C LYS A 363 21.56 1.40 -11.98
N THR A 364 22.10 2.32 -12.78
CA THR A 364 23.26 3.14 -12.39
C THR A 364 22.95 4.19 -11.35
N GLN A 365 21.69 4.36 -10.98
CA GLN A 365 21.23 5.33 -9.98
C GLN A 365 21.15 4.73 -8.56
N PHE A 366 21.41 3.44 -8.42
CA PHE A 366 21.32 2.73 -7.12
C PHE A 366 22.66 2.46 -6.47
#